data_4bffb4cde566ef2be05cd5f50dfc6019
#
_entry.id   4bffb4cde566ef2be05cd5f50dfc6019
#
_cell.length_a   1.000
_cell.length_b   1.000
_cell.length_c   1.000
_cell.angle_alpha   90.00
_cell.angle_beta   90.00
_cell.angle_gamma   90.00
#
_symmetry.space_group_name_H-M   'P 1'
#
loop_
_entity.id
_entity.type
_entity.pdbx_description
1 polymer ?
#
loop_
_entity_poly.entity_id
_entity_poly.type
_entity_poly.pdbx_seq_one_letter_code
_entity_poly.pdbx_strand_id
1 'polypeptide(L)'
;AELCILVSEILERCGLNKNEYIVNISSRKITDKLFEKLKINSKDQILTTLRALDKIDRLGWDEAKKLLGEGRKDKSGDYTKGSNLKKDQIKIIEDTLKGKTTDSEDVLEITKIFEAYNFKNYKFDPSVIRGLEYYTGPIFEVNLNFDVKNAKGQTIQFGSIGGGGRYDNLVNNFGNLDCPATGISVGLDRLVFALMQKKDFKIKSSRPVVICTFDKLRTKEYVEILSKLRNSNISSEIYPGDGKLKKQMEYANKIGSPAVILYGDDEIKSGKVTLKNLKTGNESSVKIEDLANETKKLL
;
A
#
# COMPACT_ATOMS: atom_id res chain seq x y z
N ALA A 1 12.88 10.59 -10.72
CA ALA A 1 11.92 10.39 -11.81
C ALA A 1 11.51 8.91 -11.92
N GLU A 2 12.47 8.00 -12.03
CA GLU A 2 12.22 6.56 -12.20
C GLU A 2 11.30 5.97 -11.13
N LEU A 3 11.49 6.33 -9.87
CA LEU A 3 10.62 5.86 -8.77
C LEU A 3 9.16 6.32 -8.91
N CYS A 4 8.92 7.51 -9.44
CA CYS A 4 7.57 8.00 -9.72
C CYS A 4 6.89 7.22 -10.85
N ILE A 5 7.67 6.85 -11.88
CA ILE A 5 7.19 6.01 -12.98
C ILE A 5 6.92 4.61 -12.46
N LEU A 6 7.84 4.03 -11.69
CA LEU A 6 7.72 2.70 -11.08
C LEU A 6 6.48 2.58 -10.20
N VAL A 7 6.24 3.55 -9.30
CA VAL A 7 5.05 3.50 -8.45
C VAL A 7 3.77 3.57 -9.28
N SER A 8 3.74 4.37 -10.35
CA SER A 8 2.61 4.44 -11.26
C SER A 8 2.33 3.10 -11.92
N GLU A 9 3.36 2.41 -12.43
CA GLU A 9 3.23 1.08 -12.99
C GLU A 9 2.72 0.05 -11.96
N ILE A 10 3.21 0.12 -10.72
CA ILE A 10 2.74 -0.75 -9.63
C ILE A 10 1.24 -0.52 -9.39
N LEU A 11 0.80 0.72 -9.30
CA LEU A 11 -0.60 1.06 -9.03
C LEU A 11 -1.52 0.61 -10.18
N GLU A 12 -1.08 0.81 -11.43
CA GLU A 12 -1.81 0.35 -12.62
C GLU A 12 -1.91 -1.18 -12.66
N ARG A 13 -0.83 -1.90 -12.36
CA ARG A 13 -0.84 -3.37 -12.26
C ARG A 13 -1.71 -3.89 -11.12
N CYS A 14 -1.85 -3.11 -10.04
CA CYS A 14 -2.75 -3.43 -8.94
C CYS A 14 -4.23 -3.13 -9.26
N GLY A 15 -4.53 -2.43 -10.37
CA GLY A 15 -5.90 -2.20 -10.83
C GLY A 15 -6.41 -0.77 -10.72
N LEU A 16 -5.56 0.22 -10.44
CA LEU A 16 -5.90 1.63 -10.61
C LEU A 16 -5.72 2.07 -12.07
N ASN A 17 -6.62 2.90 -12.57
CA ASN A 17 -6.46 3.54 -13.86
C ASN A 17 -5.66 4.85 -13.72
N LYS A 18 -5.03 5.32 -14.81
CA LYS A 18 -4.23 6.56 -14.82
C LYS A 18 -4.95 7.81 -14.31
N ASN A 19 -6.25 7.90 -14.51
CA ASN A 19 -7.06 9.02 -14.05
C ASN A 19 -7.51 8.91 -12.58
N GLU A 20 -7.24 7.79 -11.91
CA GLU A 20 -7.69 7.54 -10.53
C GLU A 20 -6.66 7.94 -9.48
N TYR A 21 -5.46 8.33 -9.88
CA TYR A 21 -4.41 8.80 -8.97
C TYR A 21 -3.56 9.89 -9.63
N ILE A 22 -2.77 10.60 -8.84
CA ILE A 22 -1.80 11.59 -9.28
C ILE A 22 -0.53 11.49 -8.43
N VAL A 23 0.64 11.63 -9.05
CA VAL A 23 1.92 11.74 -8.37
C VAL A 23 2.23 13.23 -8.17
N ASN A 24 2.09 13.71 -6.94
CA ASN A 24 2.50 15.06 -6.59
C ASN A 24 3.99 15.08 -6.30
N ILE A 25 4.69 16.03 -6.89
CA ILE A 25 6.14 16.21 -6.71
C ILE A 25 6.43 17.59 -6.10
N SER A 26 7.38 17.61 -5.19
CA SER A 26 7.88 18.82 -4.53
C SER A 26 9.38 18.68 -4.28
N SER A 27 9.98 19.63 -3.60
CA SER A 27 11.35 19.53 -3.11
C SER A 27 11.50 20.17 -1.73
N ARG A 28 12.28 19.54 -0.87
CA ARG A 28 12.67 20.07 0.42
C ARG A 28 13.37 21.44 0.27
N LYS A 29 14.13 21.62 -0.79
CA LYS A 29 14.83 22.89 -1.08
C LYS A 29 13.91 24.10 -1.18
N ILE A 30 12.62 23.90 -1.52
CA ILE A 30 11.62 24.98 -1.55
C ILE A 30 11.38 25.51 -0.13
N THR A 31 11.15 24.60 0.81
CA THR A 31 10.93 24.96 2.23
C THR A 31 12.21 25.51 2.87
N ASP A 32 13.37 24.97 2.53
CA ASP A 32 14.66 25.43 3.06
C ASP A 32 14.93 26.87 2.64
N LYS A 33 14.78 27.21 1.33
CA LYS A 33 14.87 28.58 0.82
C LYS A 33 13.86 29.51 1.50
N LEU A 34 12.65 29.02 1.75
CA LEU A 34 11.62 29.78 2.43
C LEU A 34 12.00 30.08 3.88
N PHE A 35 12.55 29.12 4.62
CA PHE A 35 13.00 29.29 6.00
C PHE A 35 14.19 30.26 6.09
N GLU A 36 15.13 30.19 5.16
CA GLU A 36 16.23 31.16 5.05
C GLU A 36 15.69 32.59 4.85
N LYS A 37 14.78 32.76 3.88
CA LYS A 37 14.14 34.05 3.61
C LYS A 37 13.42 34.63 4.85
N LEU A 38 12.79 33.77 5.63
CA LEU A 38 12.06 34.15 6.84
C LEU A 38 12.95 34.22 8.09
N LYS A 39 14.26 33.92 7.96
CA LYS A 39 15.22 33.88 9.06
C LYS A 39 14.82 32.91 10.18
N ILE A 40 14.25 31.77 9.81
CA ILE A 40 13.90 30.68 10.71
C ILE A 40 15.11 29.75 10.79
N ASN A 41 15.96 29.91 11.81
CA ASN A 41 17.26 29.21 11.91
C ASN A 41 17.30 28.16 13.03
N SER A 42 16.33 28.17 13.94
CA SER A 42 16.26 27.19 15.03
C SER A 42 15.79 25.85 14.51
N LYS A 43 16.55 24.78 14.75
CA LYS A 43 16.19 23.42 14.38
C LYS A 43 14.81 23.00 14.91
N ASP A 44 14.54 23.32 16.18
CA ASP A 44 13.25 23.01 16.81
C ASP A 44 12.09 23.76 16.14
N GLN A 45 12.30 25.04 15.79
CA GLN A 45 11.29 25.84 15.10
C GLN A 45 11.05 25.33 13.67
N ILE A 46 12.11 24.98 12.93
CA ILE A 46 12.02 24.35 11.59
C ILE A 46 11.19 23.08 11.67
N LEU A 47 11.53 22.18 12.60
CA LEU A 47 10.83 20.93 12.82
C LEU A 47 9.35 21.11 13.13
N THR A 48 9.07 22.00 14.09
CA THR A 48 7.69 22.27 14.50
C THR A 48 6.90 22.87 13.34
N THR A 49 7.54 23.74 12.53
CA THR A 49 6.94 24.31 11.32
C THR A 49 6.63 23.24 10.28
N LEU A 50 7.58 22.35 9.99
CA LEU A 50 7.36 21.26 9.02
C LEU A 50 6.25 20.31 9.45
N ARG A 51 6.21 19.96 10.74
CA ARG A 51 5.14 19.13 11.31
C ARG A 51 3.77 19.80 11.26
N ALA A 52 3.73 21.15 11.36
CA ALA A 52 2.49 21.91 11.19
C ALA A 52 2.04 21.92 9.73
N LEU A 53 2.98 22.09 8.81
CA LEU A 53 2.72 22.12 7.36
C LEU A 53 2.29 20.73 6.83
N ASP A 54 2.90 19.65 7.29
CA ASP A 54 2.51 18.27 6.95
C ASP A 54 1.06 17.91 7.35
N LYS A 55 0.49 18.69 8.27
CA LYS A 55 -0.89 18.50 8.73
C LYS A 55 -1.92 19.32 7.93
N ILE A 56 -1.51 20.17 6.99
CA ILE A 56 -2.41 21.06 6.24
C ILE A 56 -3.50 20.25 5.54
N ASP A 57 -3.14 19.17 4.88
CA ASP A 57 -4.09 18.32 4.14
C ASP A 57 -5.17 17.73 5.05
N ARG A 58 -4.79 17.41 6.29
CA ARG A 58 -5.70 16.80 7.27
C ARG A 58 -6.52 17.80 8.06
N LEU A 59 -5.93 18.94 8.41
CA LEU A 59 -6.53 19.93 9.32
C LEU A 59 -7.11 21.13 8.59
N GLY A 60 -6.67 21.38 7.37
CA GLY A 60 -6.92 22.61 6.64
C GLY A 60 -6.01 23.77 7.08
N TRP A 61 -5.96 24.81 6.26
CA TRP A 61 -5.06 25.96 6.49
C TRP A 61 -5.36 26.71 7.79
N ASP A 62 -6.61 26.86 8.19
CA ASP A 62 -6.97 27.64 9.38
C ASP A 62 -6.44 26.99 10.68
N GLU A 63 -6.52 25.68 10.78
CA GLU A 63 -5.98 24.95 11.92
C GLU A 63 -4.44 24.83 11.85
N ALA A 64 -3.89 24.70 10.65
CA ALA A 64 -2.44 24.70 10.43
C ALA A 64 -1.82 26.07 10.82
N LYS A 65 -2.47 27.19 10.52
CA LYS A 65 -2.03 28.54 10.93
C LYS A 65 -1.91 28.68 12.46
N LYS A 66 -2.80 28.05 13.22
CA LYS A 66 -2.67 28.01 14.68
C LYS A 66 -1.41 27.29 15.12
N LEU A 67 -1.09 26.14 14.48
CA LEU A 67 0.13 25.39 14.75
C LEU A 67 1.40 26.12 14.29
N LEU A 68 1.31 26.92 13.21
CA LEU A 68 2.41 27.77 12.78
C LEU A 68 2.63 28.95 13.74
N GLY A 69 1.56 29.44 14.38
CA GLY A 69 1.59 30.48 15.42
C GLY A 69 1.85 29.93 16.80
N GLU A 70 1.01 30.29 17.76
CA GLU A 70 1.15 29.95 19.18
C GLU A 70 0.90 28.46 19.49
N GLY A 71 0.08 27.80 18.69
CA GLY A 71 -0.35 26.42 18.88
C GLY A 71 -1.87 26.27 18.89
N ARG A 72 -2.36 25.05 19.16
CA ARG A 72 -3.80 24.77 19.18
C ARG A 72 -4.18 23.78 20.25
N LYS A 73 -5.42 23.87 20.74
CA LYS A 73 -6.09 22.78 21.46
C LYS A 73 -6.91 21.97 20.46
N ASP A 74 -6.84 20.66 20.55
CA ASP A 74 -7.70 19.77 19.76
C ASP A 74 -9.09 19.60 20.40
N LYS A 75 -9.93 18.73 19.79
CA LYS A 75 -11.28 18.47 20.29
C LYS A 75 -11.30 17.74 21.65
N SER A 76 -10.23 17.07 22.02
CA SER A 76 -10.06 16.42 23.35
C SER A 76 -9.58 17.38 24.43
N GLY A 77 -9.15 18.59 24.04
CA GLY A 77 -8.61 19.60 24.95
C GLY A 77 -7.08 19.58 25.05
N ASP A 78 -6.42 18.64 24.38
CA ASP A 78 -4.97 18.52 24.38
C ASP A 78 -4.33 19.67 23.60
N TYR A 79 -3.34 20.30 24.22
CA TYR A 79 -2.62 21.43 23.64
C TYR A 79 -1.37 20.99 22.88
N THR A 80 -1.29 21.37 21.61
CA THR A 80 -0.08 21.22 20.80
C THR A 80 0.59 22.58 20.64
N LYS A 81 1.82 22.70 21.10
CA LYS A 81 2.66 23.90 20.98
C LYS A 81 2.89 24.23 19.49
N GLY A 82 2.83 25.50 19.13
CA GLY A 82 3.10 25.99 17.79
C GLY A 82 4.56 26.37 17.54
N SER A 83 4.82 26.81 16.34
CA SER A 83 6.15 27.23 15.86
C SER A 83 6.49 28.67 16.26
N ASN A 84 5.56 29.41 16.86
CA ASN A 84 5.71 30.81 17.24
C ASN A 84 6.11 31.74 16.08
N LEU A 85 5.62 31.46 14.87
CA LEU A 85 5.82 32.35 13.72
C LEU A 85 4.90 33.57 13.81
N LYS A 86 5.39 34.70 13.30
CA LYS A 86 4.59 35.92 13.17
C LYS A 86 3.59 35.80 12.03
N LYS A 87 2.52 36.60 12.08
CA LYS A 87 1.43 36.58 11.09
C LYS A 87 1.92 36.84 9.66
N ASP A 88 2.88 37.76 9.51
CA ASP A 88 3.50 38.04 8.20
C ASP A 88 4.30 36.87 7.66
N GLN A 89 5.07 36.17 8.53
CA GLN A 89 5.79 34.95 8.15
C GLN A 89 4.82 33.84 7.72
N ILE A 90 3.73 33.62 8.47
CA ILE A 90 2.69 32.63 8.15
C ILE A 90 2.05 32.94 6.81
N LYS A 91 1.77 34.22 6.53
CA LYS A 91 1.21 34.63 5.24
C LYS A 91 2.16 34.36 4.08
N ILE A 92 3.45 34.67 4.22
CA ILE A 92 4.45 34.38 3.18
C ILE A 92 4.54 32.88 2.93
N ILE A 93 4.51 32.05 3.97
CA ILE A 93 4.48 30.58 3.84
C ILE A 93 3.25 30.14 3.05
N GLU A 94 2.08 30.61 3.42
CA GLU A 94 0.82 30.27 2.75
C GLU A 94 0.84 30.65 1.27
N ASP A 95 1.26 31.89 0.96
CA ASP A 95 1.32 32.41 -0.40
C ASP A 95 2.32 31.61 -1.26
N THR A 96 3.46 31.22 -0.67
CA THR A 96 4.48 30.39 -1.34
C THR A 96 3.95 28.99 -1.64
N LEU A 97 3.32 28.34 -0.66
CA LEU A 97 2.85 26.96 -0.81
C LEU A 97 1.56 26.85 -1.65
N LYS A 98 0.77 27.92 -1.75
CA LYS A 98 -0.36 28.01 -2.68
C LYS A 98 0.06 28.44 -4.08
N GLY A 99 1.27 28.93 -4.24
CA GLY A 99 1.85 29.31 -5.52
C GLY A 99 2.04 28.11 -6.45
N LYS A 100 2.10 28.38 -7.76
CA LYS A 100 2.32 27.35 -8.78
C LYS A 100 3.73 27.43 -9.40
N THR A 101 4.58 28.30 -8.90
CA THR A 101 5.93 28.52 -9.45
C THR A 101 6.93 27.52 -8.90
N THR A 102 7.61 26.86 -9.81
CA THR A 102 8.68 25.90 -9.52
C THR A 102 10.03 26.64 -9.51
N ASP A 103 10.53 27.01 -8.34
CA ASP A 103 11.89 27.57 -8.18
C ASP A 103 12.91 26.50 -7.73
N SER A 104 12.65 25.25 -8.00
CA SER A 104 13.54 24.15 -7.63
C SER A 104 14.13 23.46 -8.86
N GLU A 105 15.43 23.53 -9.02
CA GLU A 105 16.18 22.84 -10.09
C GLU A 105 15.89 21.33 -10.10
N ASP A 106 15.81 20.71 -8.93
CA ASP A 106 15.51 19.28 -8.78
C ASP A 106 14.18 18.89 -9.44
N VAL A 107 13.16 19.72 -9.25
CA VAL A 107 11.83 19.49 -9.84
C VAL A 107 11.89 19.69 -11.36
N LEU A 108 12.64 20.70 -11.83
CA LEU A 108 12.83 20.94 -13.26
C LEU A 108 13.56 19.78 -13.95
N GLU A 109 14.59 19.21 -13.30
CA GLU A 109 15.29 18.04 -13.84
C GLU A 109 14.37 16.82 -13.93
N ILE A 110 13.58 16.56 -12.88
CA ILE A 110 12.61 15.45 -12.86
C ILE A 110 11.57 15.62 -13.95
N THR A 111 11.03 16.83 -14.13
CA THR A 111 10.00 17.07 -15.15
C THR A 111 10.53 16.90 -16.58
N LYS A 112 11.79 17.29 -16.87
CA LYS A 112 12.44 16.99 -18.16
C LYS A 112 12.52 15.48 -18.43
N ILE A 113 12.83 14.68 -17.40
CA ILE A 113 12.87 13.23 -17.54
C ILE A 113 11.44 12.68 -17.76
N PHE A 114 10.43 13.19 -17.07
CA PHE A 114 9.05 12.80 -17.30
C PHE A 114 8.58 13.10 -18.73
N GLU A 115 8.97 14.26 -19.27
CA GLU A 115 8.70 14.61 -20.67
C GLU A 115 9.35 13.63 -21.64
N ALA A 116 10.63 13.27 -21.41
CA ALA A 116 11.35 12.31 -22.23
C ALA A 116 10.70 10.91 -22.21
N TYR A 117 10.15 10.49 -21.06
CA TYR A 117 9.40 9.24 -20.91
C TYR A 117 7.93 9.34 -21.31
N ASN A 118 7.45 10.52 -21.70
CA ASN A 118 6.02 10.80 -21.92
C ASN A 118 5.15 10.45 -20.70
N PHE A 119 5.71 10.58 -19.50
CA PHE A 119 4.97 10.38 -18.25
C PHE A 119 4.20 11.66 -17.93
N LYS A 120 2.87 11.57 -17.88
CA LYS A 120 1.98 12.72 -17.71
C LYS A 120 1.20 12.71 -16.39
N ASN A 121 1.29 11.61 -15.65
CA ASN A 121 0.47 11.41 -14.44
C ASN A 121 1.12 12.01 -13.19
N TYR A 122 1.57 13.25 -13.31
CA TYR A 122 2.19 13.99 -12.21
C TYR A 122 1.70 15.43 -12.14
N LYS A 123 1.91 16.04 -11.01
CA LYS A 123 1.66 17.45 -10.75
C LYS A 123 2.75 17.99 -9.83
N PHE A 124 3.23 19.21 -10.11
CA PHE A 124 3.99 19.95 -9.13
C PHE A 124 3.05 20.52 -8.06
N ASP A 125 3.39 20.27 -6.80
CA ASP A 125 2.61 20.75 -5.66
C ASP A 125 3.56 21.11 -4.49
N PRO A 126 3.88 22.40 -4.31
CA PRO A 126 4.81 22.83 -3.27
C PRO A 126 4.25 22.62 -1.85
N SER A 127 2.95 22.34 -1.71
CA SER A 127 2.34 22.02 -0.42
C SER A 127 2.65 20.61 0.05
N VAL A 128 3.18 19.75 -0.82
CA VAL A 128 3.68 18.42 -0.42
C VAL A 128 4.95 18.60 0.40
N ILE A 129 4.77 18.59 1.70
CA ILE A 129 5.82 18.71 2.71
C ILE A 129 5.70 17.49 3.60
N ARG A 130 6.54 16.51 3.40
CA ARG A 130 6.55 15.35 4.31
C ARG A 130 7.27 15.73 5.60
N GLY A 131 6.63 15.45 6.74
CA GLY A 131 7.11 15.84 8.08
C GLY A 131 8.35 15.11 8.56
N LEU A 132 9.02 14.34 7.68
CA LEU A 132 10.23 13.59 8.00
C LEU A 132 11.47 14.44 7.71
N GLU A 133 12.33 14.57 8.70
CA GLU A 133 13.51 15.43 8.69
C GLU A 133 14.61 14.98 7.72
N TYR A 134 14.56 13.72 7.30
CA TYR A 134 15.63 13.12 6.53
C TYR A 134 15.59 13.44 5.02
N TYR A 135 14.51 14.03 4.50
CA TYR A 135 14.46 14.43 3.11
C TYR A 135 15.35 15.63 2.83
N THR A 136 16.18 15.53 1.77
CA THR A 136 17.20 16.51 1.39
C THR A 136 16.99 17.13 0.01
N GLY A 137 16.04 16.61 -0.76
CA GLY A 137 15.77 17.03 -2.13
C GLY A 137 14.34 16.77 -2.55
N PRO A 138 14.12 16.15 -3.72
CA PRO A 138 12.79 15.83 -4.22
C PRO A 138 11.96 15.00 -3.24
N ILE A 139 10.67 15.31 -3.18
CA ILE A 139 9.67 14.62 -2.35
C ILE A 139 8.51 14.23 -3.25
N PHE A 140 7.98 13.04 -3.05
CA PHE A 140 6.88 12.49 -3.84
C PHE A 140 5.72 12.07 -2.95
N GLU A 141 4.51 12.31 -3.42
CA GLU A 141 3.30 11.83 -2.76
C GLU A 141 2.27 11.40 -3.79
N VAL A 142 1.66 10.24 -3.58
CA VAL A 142 0.65 9.70 -4.49
C VAL A 142 -0.72 9.80 -3.84
N ASN A 143 -1.59 10.57 -4.45
CA ASN A 143 -2.95 10.81 -3.97
C ASN A 143 -3.98 10.23 -4.94
N LEU A 144 -5.13 9.83 -4.39
CA LEU A 144 -6.26 9.37 -5.20
C LEU A 144 -7.02 10.58 -5.76
N ASN A 145 -7.54 10.42 -6.98
CA ASN A 145 -8.38 11.40 -7.65
C ASN A 145 -9.87 11.08 -7.51
N PHE A 146 -10.25 10.19 -6.59
CA PHE A 146 -11.64 9.86 -6.30
C PHE A 146 -11.90 9.78 -4.79
N ASP A 147 -13.15 9.95 -4.42
CA ASP A 147 -13.59 9.91 -3.03
C ASP A 147 -13.57 8.50 -2.47
N VAL A 148 -13.01 8.36 -1.28
CA VAL A 148 -13.03 7.12 -0.50
C VAL A 148 -14.08 7.24 0.59
N LYS A 149 -14.92 6.21 0.74
CA LYS A 149 -16.02 6.17 1.71
C LYS A 149 -15.74 5.18 2.85
N ASN A 150 -16.14 5.55 4.06
CA ASN A 150 -16.11 4.64 5.21
C ASN A 150 -17.26 3.62 5.14
N ALA A 151 -17.30 2.69 6.10
CA ALA A 151 -18.34 1.67 6.19
C ALA A 151 -19.78 2.24 6.34
N LYS A 152 -19.91 3.53 6.71
CA LYS A 152 -21.20 4.23 6.81
C LYS A 152 -21.56 4.99 5.53
N GLY A 153 -20.76 4.87 4.46
CA GLY A 153 -20.98 5.54 3.18
C GLY A 153 -20.56 7.03 3.16
N GLN A 154 -19.93 7.53 4.21
CA GLN A 154 -19.49 8.92 4.30
C GLN A 154 -18.12 9.08 3.64
N THR A 155 -17.94 10.11 2.81
CA THR A 155 -16.62 10.47 2.26
C THR A 155 -15.67 10.83 3.40
N ILE A 156 -14.49 10.22 3.36
CA ILE A 156 -13.42 10.46 4.34
C ILE A 156 -12.21 11.11 3.66
N GLN A 157 -11.48 11.91 4.42
CA GLN A 157 -10.18 12.42 4.00
C GLN A 157 -9.17 11.26 4.06
N PHE A 158 -8.81 10.72 2.89
CA PHE A 158 -8.07 9.46 2.83
C PHE A 158 -6.55 9.62 2.94
N GLY A 159 -6.01 10.74 2.52
CA GLY A 159 -4.57 11.00 2.47
C GLY A 159 -3.86 10.21 1.36
N SER A 160 -2.55 10.28 1.35
CA SER A 160 -1.73 9.66 0.31
C SER A 160 -1.68 8.13 0.43
N ILE A 161 -1.66 7.46 -0.72
CA ILE A 161 -1.50 5.99 -0.83
C ILE A 161 -0.05 5.57 -1.04
N GLY A 162 0.84 6.51 -1.29
CA GLY A 162 2.27 6.27 -1.44
C GLY A 162 3.08 7.53 -1.24
N GLY A 163 4.35 7.38 -1.04
CA GLY A 163 5.23 8.52 -0.91
C GLY A 163 6.69 8.16 -0.69
N GLY A 164 7.55 9.12 -1.01
CA GLY A 164 8.99 8.96 -0.97
C GLY A 164 9.73 10.25 -1.21
N GLY A 165 11.01 10.14 -1.51
CA GLY A 165 11.87 11.27 -1.82
C GLY A 165 13.34 10.92 -1.72
N ARG A 166 14.19 11.94 -1.86
CA ARG A 166 15.64 11.84 -1.71
C ARG A 166 16.05 12.10 -0.26
N TYR A 167 16.98 11.29 0.25
CA TYR A 167 17.49 11.36 1.63
C TYR A 167 18.97 11.00 1.69
N ASP A 168 19.82 12.00 1.55
CA ASP A 168 21.27 11.81 1.43
C ASP A 168 21.94 11.41 2.75
N ASN A 169 21.42 11.85 3.89
CA ASN A 169 22.07 11.65 5.18
C ASN A 169 21.53 10.43 5.97
N LEU A 170 20.48 9.78 5.50
CA LEU A 170 19.83 8.72 6.27
C LEU A 170 20.73 7.50 6.45
N VAL A 171 21.44 7.11 5.41
CA VAL A 171 22.36 5.95 5.43
C VAL A 171 23.52 6.21 6.38
N ASN A 172 24.07 7.43 6.39
CA ASN A 172 25.15 7.83 7.27
C ASN A 172 24.77 7.73 8.77
N ASN A 173 23.51 7.98 9.11
CA ASN A 173 23.03 7.84 10.50
C ASN A 173 23.10 6.41 11.05
N PHE A 174 23.17 5.40 10.18
CA PHE A 174 23.20 3.99 10.54
C PHE A 174 24.55 3.31 10.34
N GLY A 175 25.48 3.89 9.57
CA GLY A 175 26.69 3.15 9.21
C GLY A 175 27.91 3.96 8.79
N ASN A 176 28.01 5.25 9.09
CA ASN A 176 29.13 6.13 8.70
C ASN A 176 29.46 6.04 7.19
N LEU A 177 28.47 5.75 6.36
CA LEU A 177 28.61 5.66 4.92
C LEU A 177 27.93 6.89 4.28
N ASP A 178 28.72 7.72 3.62
CA ASP A 178 28.18 8.84 2.82
C ASP A 178 27.64 8.28 1.50
N CYS A 179 26.33 7.98 1.50
CA CYS A 179 25.65 7.37 0.36
C CYS A 179 24.30 8.08 0.14
N PRO A 180 24.17 8.88 -0.93
CA PRO A 180 22.90 9.47 -1.29
C PRO A 180 21.90 8.37 -1.65
N ALA A 181 20.68 8.54 -1.18
CA ALA A 181 19.63 7.55 -1.41
C ALA A 181 18.31 8.21 -1.77
N THR A 182 17.48 7.46 -2.49
CA THR A 182 16.09 7.82 -2.80
C THR A 182 15.22 6.58 -2.74
N GLY A 183 13.98 6.75 -2.35
CA GLY A 183 13.04 5.63 -2.24
C GLY A 183 11.60 6.08 -2.27
N ILE A 184 10.72 5.13 -2.55
CA ILE A 184 9.27 5.32 -2.50
C ILE A 184 8.62 4.11 -1.86
N SER A 185 7.54 4.33 -1.14
CA SER A 185 6.74 3.27 -0.54
C SER A 185 5.27 3.41 -0.90
N VAL A 186 4.56 2.29 -0.95
CA VAL A 186 3.11 2.23 -1.13
C VAL A 186 2.47 1.75 0.17
N GLY A 187 1.46 2.48 0.63
CA GLY A 187 0.68 2.09 1.80
C GLY A 187 -0.27 0.95 1.43
N LEU A 188 0.11 -0.29 1.73
CA LEU A 188 -0.64 -1.49 1.34
C LEU A 188 -2.11 -1.43 1.76
N ASP A 189 -2.36 -1.18 3.05
CA ASP A 189 -3.74 -1.14 3.57
C ASP A 189 -4.58 -0.05 2.89
N ARG A 190 -3.98 1.12 2.64
CA ARG A 190 -4.66 2.21 1.93
C ARG A 190 -4.94 1.85 0.48
N LEU A 191 -3.98 1.26 -0.23
CA LEU A 191 -4.18 0.83 -1.61
C LEU A 191 -5.28 -0.22 -1.71
N VAL A 192 -5.24 -1.25 -0.86
CA VAL A 192 -6.28 -2.29 -0.83
C VAL A 192 -7.65 -1.69 -0.51
N PHE A 193 -7.74 -0.81 0.49
CA PHE A 193 -8.99 -0.16 0.85
C PHE A 193 -9.53 0.72 -0.30
N ALA A 194 -8.66 1.44 -1.00
CA ALA A 194 -9.03 2.23 -2.18
C ALA A 194 -9.53 1.35 -3.33
N LEU A 195 -8.84 0.24 -3.62
CA LEU A 195 -9.25 -0.72 -4.65
C LEU A 195 -10.62 -1.34 -4.34
N MET A 196 -10.91 -1.64 -3.06
CA MET A 196 -12.22 -2.17 -2.64
C MET A 196 -13.38 -1.19 -2.86
N GLN A 197 -13.13 0.12 -3.05
CA GLN A 197 -14.16 1.10 -3.41
C GLN A 197 -14.58 0.99 -4.88
N LYS A 198 -13.77 0.37 -5.73
CA LYS A 198 -14.06 0.23 -7.15
C LYS A 198 -15.10 -0.84 -7.40
N LYS A 199 -16.12 -0.54 -8.20
CA LYS A 199 -17.21 -1.47 -8.53
C LYS A 199 -16.74 -2.75 -9.20
N ASP A 200 -15.68 -2.66 -10.01
CA ASP A 200 -15.14 -3.76 -10.80
C ASP A 200 -14.05 -4.54 -10.07
N PHE A 201 -13.63 -4.08 -8.88
CA PHE A 201 -12.60 -4.76 -8.11
C PHE A 201 -13.21 -5.95 -7.37
N LYS A 202 -12.85 -7.14 -7.83
CA LYS A 202 -13.22 -8.39 -7.16
C LYS A 202 -11.97 -8.99 -6.54
N ILE A 203 -11.95 -9.12 -5.24
CA ILE A 203 -10.92 -9.93 -4.57
C ILE A 203 -11.15 -11.38 -5.02
N LYS A 204 -10.30 -11.86 -5.91
CA LYS A 204 -10.23 -13.30 -6.20
C LYS A 204 -9.56 -13.98 -5.00
N SER A 205 -10.34 -14.16 -3.94
CA SER A 205 -9.92 -14.99 -2.82
C SER A 205 -10.02 -16.44 -3.28
N SER A 206 -8.94 -16.98 -3.79
CA SER A 206 -8.84 -18.42 -3.98
C SER A 206 -8.72 -19.06 -2.61
N ARG A 207 -9.85 -19.45 -2.02
CA ARG A 207 -9.83 -20.28 -0.82
C ARG A 207 -9.08 -21.57 -1.14
N PRO A 208 -8.25 -22.07 -0.21
CA PRO A 208 -7.45 -23.24 -0.51
C PRO A 208 -8.33 -24.49 -0.68
N VAL A 209 -7.94 -25.33 -1.61
CA VAL A 209 -8.43 -26.71 -1.70
C VAL A 209 -7.81 -27.48 -0.54
N VAL A 210 -8.63 -28.19 0.24
CA VAL A 210 -8.16 -28.91 1.42
C VAL A 210 -7.90 -30.38 1.08
N ILE A 211 -6.70 -30.85 1.37
CA ILE A 211 -6.33 -32.26 1.27
C ILE A 211 -6.62 -32.91 2.62
N CYS A 212 -7.56 -33.85 2.64
CA CYS A 212 -7.90 -34.59 3.85
C CYS A 212 -6.86 -35.66 4.14
N THR A 213 -6.56 -35.83 5.43
CA THR A 213 -5.57 -36.80 5.93
C THR A 213 -6.27 -37.94 6.64
N PHE A 214 -5.88 -39.18 6.35
CA PHE A 214 -6.43 -40.40 6.97
C PHE A 214 -5.38 -41.14 7.78
N ASP A 215 -4.12 -41.11 7.32
CA ASP A 215 -3.00 -41.84 7.95
C ASP A 215 -1.77 -40.92 8.00
N LYS A 216 -1.21 -40.71 9.19
CA LYS A 216 -0.01 -39.92 9.41
C LYS A 216 1.25 -40.52 8.74
N LEU A 217 1.30 -41.81 8.53
CA LEU A 217 2.40 -42.47 7.86
C LEU A 217 2.49 -42.12 6.36
N ARG A 218 1.42 -41.52 5.81
CA ARG A 218 1.30 -41.13 4.40
C ARG A 218 1.52 -39.64 4.14
N THR A 219 2.21 -38.98 5.07
CA THR A 219 2.50 -37.53 4.93
C THR A 219 3.20 -37.21 3.62
N LYS A 220 4.06 -38.10 3.13
CA LYS A 220 4.79 -37.92 1.88
C LYS A 220 3.83 -37.76 0.70
N GLU A 221 2.86 -38.67 0.56
CA GLU A 221 1.89 -38.68 -0.52
C GLU A 221 0.98 -37.40 -0.47
N TYR A 222 0.56 -36.98 0.72
CA TYR A 222 -0.20 -35.73 0.86
C TYR A 222 0.62 -34.50 0.44
N VAL A 223 1.92 -34.45 0.77
CA VAL A 223 2.81 -33.38 0.35
C VAL A 223 3.05 -33.40 -1.16
N GLU A 224 3.13 -34.56 -1.78
CA GLU A 224 3.25 -34.70 -3.25
C GLU A 224 2.00 -34.16 -3.95
N ILE A 225 0.79 -34.49 -3.48
CA ILE A 225 -0.47 -33.96 -3.97
C ILE A 225 -0.51 -32.43 -3.78
N LEU A 226 -0.14 -31.93 -2.59
CA LEU A 226 -0.05 -30.50 -2.30
C LEU A 226 0.87 -29.77 -3.26
N SER A 227 2.08 -30.30 -3.46
CA SER A 227 3.08 -29.71 -4.34
C SER A 227 2.59 -29.66 -5.79
N LYS A 228 1.94 -30.71 -6.28
CA LYS A 228 1.37 -30.76 -7.62
C LYS A 228 0.31 -29.66 -7.84
N LEU A 229 -0.57 -29.47 -6.89
CA LEU A 229 -1.59 -28.41 -6.96
C LEU A 229 -0.95 -27.00 -6.95
N ARG A 230 -0.03 -26.77 -6.02
CA ARG A 230 0.67 -25.47 -5.90
C ARG A 230 1.52 -25.13 -7.11
N ASN A 231 2.23 -26.11 -7.68
CA ASN A 231 2.98 -25.93 -8.93
C ASN A 231 2.07 -25.59 -10.12
N SER A 232 0.79 -25.90 -10.02
CA SER A 232 -0.24 -25.55 -11.01
C SER A 232 -0.98 -24.25 -10.65
N ASN A 233 -0.46 -23.42 -9.71
CA ASN A 233 -1.06 -22.19 -9.20
C ASN A 233 -2.44 -22.39 -8.57
N ILE A 234 -2.69 -23.55 -7.95
CA ILE A 234 -3.90 -23.81 -7.18
C ILE A 234 -3.58 -23.64 -5.69
N SER A 235 -4.26 -22.66 -5.05
CA SER A 235 -4.17 -22.49 -3.61
C SER A 235 -4.66 -23.77 -2.92
N SER A 236 -3.84 -24.37 -2.08
CA SER A 236 -4.13 -25.65 -1.44
C SER A 236 -3.41 -25.82 -0.13
N GLU A 237 -4.00 -26.57 0.78
CA GLU A 237 -3.43 -26.91 2.08
C GLU A 237 -3.78 -28.35 2.49
N ILE A 238 -2.93 -28.93 3.32
CA ILE A 238 -3.24 -30.18 4.02
C ILE A 238 -4.01 -29.81 5.29
N TYR A 239 -5.05 -30.56 5.64
CA TYR A 239 -5.78 -30.34 6.88
C TYR A 239 -4.83 -30.26 8.08
N PRO A 240 -4.86 -29.16 8.86
CA PRO A 240 -3.83 -28.90 9.88
C PRO A 240 -4.01 -29.63 11.21
N GLY A 241 -4.94 -30.59 11.30
CA GLY A 241 -5.28 -31.25 12.56
C GLY A 241 -5.36 -32.77 12.48
N ASP A 242 -5.70 -33.40 13.60
CA ASP A 242 -5.85 -34.87 13.77
C ASP A 242 -7.31 -35.31 13.80
N GLY A 243 -8.19 -34.58 13.13
CA GLY A 243 -9.63 -34.85 13.18
C GLY A 243 -10.06 -35.96 12.22
N LYS A 244 -11.11 -36.73 12.61
CA LYS A 244 -11.79 -37.65 11.69
C LYS A 244 -12.36 -36.85 10.49
N LEU A 245 -12.66 -37.55 9.38
CA LEU A 245 -13.13 -36.93 8.13
C LEU A 245 -14.23 -35.89 8.32
N LYS A 246 -15.18 -36.14 9.21
CA LYS A 246 -16.25 -35.19 9.52
C LYS A 246 -15.73 -33.81 9.96
N LYS A 247 -14.73 -33.79 10.86
CA LYS A 247 -14.09 -32.52 11.32
C LYS A 247 -13.30 -31.83 10.21
N GLN A 248 -12.66 -32.59 9.34
CA GLN A 248 -11.94 -32.06 8.19
C GLN A 248 -12.88 -31.40 7.18
N MET A 249 -14.04 -32.03 6.94
CA MET A 249 -15.09 -31.45 6.09
C MET A 249 -15.71 -30.20 6.70
N GLU A 250 -15.95 -30.19 8.02
CA GLU A 250 -16.44 -29.00 8.74
C GLU A 250 -15.42 -27.84 8.64
N TYR A 251 -14.12 -28.16 8.78
CA TYR A 251 -13.03 -27.18 8.59
C TYR A 251 -13.03 -26.62 7.17
N ALA A 252 -13.01 -27.47 6.15
CA ALA A 252 -13.03 -27.04 4.76
C ALA A 252 -14.22 -26.15 4.42
N ASN A 253 -15.40 -26.49 4.91
CA ASN A 253 -16.60 -25.66 4.77
C ASN A 253 -16.47 -24.32 5.51
N LYS A 254 -15.95 -24.33 6.74
CA LYS A 254 -15.77 -23.12 7.56
C LYS A 254 -14.82 -22.10 6.91
N ILE A 255 -13.74 -22.56 6.29
CA ILE A 255 -12.81 -21.69 5.58
C ILE A 255 -13.30 -21.30 4.17
N GLY A 256 -14.42 -21.87 3.72
CA GLY A 256 -15.00 -21.64 2.39
C GLY A 256 -14.18 -22.29 1.27
N SER A 257 -13.56 -23.44 1.54
CA SER A 257 -12.85 -24.22 0.51
C SER A 257 -13.78 -24.57 -0.66
N PRO A 258 -13.32 -24.42 -1.91
CA PRO A 258 -14.15 -24.81 -3.07
C PRO A 258 -14.26 -26.33 -3.24
N ALA A 259 -13.23 -27.06 -2.80
CA ALA A 259 -13.16 -28.51 -2.95
C ALA A 259 -12.29 -29.14 -1.88
N VAL A 260 -12.49 -30.41 -1.65
CA VAL A 260 -11.59 -31.26 -0.86
C VAL A 260 -11.06 -32.43 -1.70
N ILE A 261 -9.86 -32.86 -1.36
CA ILE A 261 -9.24 -34.06 -1.93
C ILE A 261 -9.16 -35.11 -0.84
N LEU A 262 -9.73 -36.26 -1.14
CA LEU A 262 -9.66 -37.44 -0.30
C LEU A 262 -8.63 -38.40 -0.91
N TYR A 263 -7.70 -38.87 -0.07
CA TYR A 263 -6.69 -39.84 -0.47
C TYR A 263 -6.48 -40.85 0.69
N GLY A 264 -7.35 -41.82 0.73
CA GLY A 264 -7.36 -42.89 1.68
C GLY A 264 -7.01 -44.26 1.04
N ASP A 265 -7.27 -45.35 1.74
CA ASP A 265 -6.90 -46.70 1.28
C ASP A 265 -7.54 -47.15 -0.03
N ASP A 266 -8.77 -46.70 -0.31
CA ASP A 266 -9.48 -47.04 -1.54
C ASP A 266 -8.90 -46.28 -2.73
N GLU A 267 -8.57 -44.98 -2.53
CA GLU A 267 -7.93 -44.15 -3.53
C GLU A 267 -6.55 -44.69 -3.90
N ILE A 268 -5.80 -45.16 -2.92
CA ILE A 268 -4.46 -45.72 -3.12
C ILE A 268 -4.53 -47.02 -3.91
N LYS A 269 -5.43 -47.93 -3.57
CA LYS A 269 -5.64 -49.16 -4.32
C LYS A 269 -6.01 -48.95 -5.78
N SER A 270 -6.76 -47.86 -6.04
CA SER A 270 -7.19 -47.48 -7.38
C SER A 270 -6.17 -46.63 -8.15
N GLY A 271 -5.13 -46.09 -7.49
CA GLY A 271 -4.17 -45.13 -8.07
C GLY A 271 -4.81 -43.78 -8.43
N LYS A 272 -5.89 -43.40 -7.78
CA LYS A 272 -6.67 -42.18 -8.03
C LYS A 272 -6.86 -41.40 -6.73
N VAL A 273 -7.41 -40.20 -6.82
CA VAL A 273 -7.88 -39.39 -5.71
C VAL A 273 -9.38 -39.12 -5.86
N THR A 274 -10.09 -38.96 -4.79
CA THR A 274 -11.46 -38.46 -4.83
C THR A 274 -11.45 -36.95 -4.68
N LEU A 275 -11.91 -36.24 -5.73
CA LEU A 275 -12.09 -34.78 -5.74
C LEU A 275 -13.57 -34.48 -5.48
N LYS A 276 -13.88 -33.81 -4.36
CA LYS A 276 -15.22 -33.43 -3.98
C LYS A 276 -15.41 -31.93 -4.08
N ASN A 277 -16.36 -31.51 -4.87
CA ASN A 277 -16.81 -30.11 -4.95
C ASN A 277 -17.70 -29.80 -3.74
N LEU A 278 -17.28 -28.85 -2.89
CA LEU A 278 -18.04 -28.51 -1.68
C LEU A 278 -19.27 -27.64 -1.96
N LYS A 279 -19.34 -27.01 -3.12
CA LYS A 279 -20.47 -26.16 -3.50
C LYS A 279 -21.64 -27.00 -4.04
N THR A 280 -21.36 -28.05 -4.81
CA THR A 280 -22.39 -28.92 -5.42
C THR A 280 -22.57 -30.25 -4.69
N GLY A 281 -21.59 -30.65 -3.88
CA GLY A 281 -21.54 -31.96 -3.22
C GLY A 281 -21.06 -33.10 -4.13
N ASN A 282 -20.83 -32.85 -5.42
CA ASN A 282 -20.43 -33.87 -6.37
C ASN A 282 -19.02 -34.39 -6.09
N GLU A 283 -18.83 -35.69 -6.26
CA GLU A 283 -17.55 -36.38 -6.13
C GLU A 283 -17.12 -36.96 -7.49
N SER A 284 -15.84 -36.88 -7.78
CA SER A 284 -15.24 -37.47 -8.97
C SER A 284 -13.93 -38.19 -8.61
N SER A 285 -13.74 -39.38 -9.19
CA SER A 285 -12.51 -40.16 -9.06
C SER A 285 -11.54 -39.74 -10.16
N VAL A 286 -10.42 -39.15 -9.80
CA VAL A 286 -9.48 -38.48 -10.72
C VAL A 286 -8.09 -39.12 -10.60
N LYS A 287 -7.42 -39.34 -11.73
CA LYS A 287 -6.00 -39.73 -11.67
C LYS A 287 -5.15 -38.59 -11.11
N ILE A 288 -4.12 -38.93 -10.34
CA ILE A 288 -3.24 -37.92 -9.76
C ILE A 288 -2.61 -37.03 -10.84
N GLU A 289 -2.37 -37.54 -12.04
CA GLU A 289 -1.82 -36.79 -13.18
C GLU A 289 -2.77 -35.66 -13.62
N ASP A 290 -4.06 -35.91 -13.64
CA ASP A 290 -5.11 -35.01 -14.14
C ASP A 290 -5.68 -34.11 -13.04
N LEU A 291 -5.31 -34.34 -11.79
CA LEU A 291 -5.88 -33.70 -10.61
C LEU A 291 -5.87 -32.15 -10.70
N ALA A 292 -4.76 -31.58 -11.14
CA ALA A 292 -4.64 -30.13 -11.24
C ALA A 292 -5.62 -29.54 -12.27
N ASN A 293 -5.79 -30.20 -13.41
CA ASN A 293 -6.69 -29.75 -14.47
C ASN A 293 -8.16 -29.88 -14.04
N GLU A 294 -8.52 -31.01 -13.43
CA GLU A 294 -9.89 -31.23 -12.92
C GLU A 294 -10.21 -30.28 -11.76
N THR A 295 -9.25 -30.00 -10.88
CA THR A 295 -9.44 -29.02 -9.82
C THR A 295 -9.64 -27.62 -10.36
N LYS A 296 -8.90 -27.18 -11.40
CA LYS A 296 -9.10 -25.87 -12.04
C LYS A 296 -10.50 -25.66 -12.62
N LYS A 297 -11.15 -26.72 -13.06
CA LYS A 297 -12.53 -26.64 -13.58
C LYS A 297 -13.57 -26.32 -12.48
N LEU A 298 -13.21 -26.55 -11.21
CA LEU A 298 -14.07 -26.29 -10.06
C LEU A 298 -13.87 -24.90 -9.43
N LEU A 299 -12.77 -24.20 -9.76
CA LEU A 299 -12.39 -22.90 -9.20
C LEU A 299 -12.91 -21.74 -10.05
#